data_5ee583bca429df2860ff9c9080e05783
#
_entry.id   5ee583bca429df2860ff9c9080e05783
#
_cell.length_a   1.000
_cell.length_b   1.000
_cell.length_c   1.000
_cell.angle_alpha   90.00
_cell.angle_beta   90.00
_cell.angle_gamma   90.00
#
_symmetry.space_group_name_H-M   'P 1'
#
loop_
_entity.id
_entity.type
_entity.pdbx_description
1 polymer ?
#
loop_
_entity_poly.entity_id
_entity_poly.type
_entity_poly.pdbx_seq_one_letter_code
_entity_poly.pdbx_strand_id
1 'polypeptide(L)'
;MGIFSRFRRPRALVSEDQIRDFIRGSNTTSGAIVTESSAMRVAAAWRCINIISGAIGTLPLDLIRRVDEKVREPAVGYPLRRILTVKPNPWQTPSEFRRMMQANLLLRGNAYARKVMVGRNVVALIPLHPDRVQAEQLDSFAMQYKVRGSNGTTTTFAQKEILHLRGMSLDGVTGMSVLSNMRESLGLALQTEKAGARLFKNGMLTGGVIEHPGKLSPEAAKNLHESLDARNAGADNAGKWILAEEGMTFRPVALSAEDAQWLGTRDYQRYDIAMFFGVPPHMIGATEKTTSWGSGIEAQGIGFVTYTLNDWIKTWEESIKRDLLPESDWEAIDARFNVNGLLRGDVKGRWGGYVQALQWGVYSPNEVRALEDQNPRDGGDVYYDPPNTAGQIGKEPSNEPAPTTTN
;
A
#
# COMPACT_ATOMS: atom_id res chain seq x y z
N MET A 1 44.56 -21.14 35.68
CA MET A 1 44.07 -21.20 34.30
C MET A 1 42.59 -21.58 34.38
N GLY A 2 41.74 -20.58 34.34
CA GLY A 2 40.29 -20.79 34.46
C GLY A 2 39.62 -20.56 33.12
N ILE A 3 39.04 -21.61 32.58
CA ILE A 3 38.27 -21.58 31.35
C ILE A 3 36.85 -21.17 31.72
N PHE A 4 36.51 -19.92 31.59
CA PHE A 4 35.11 -19.46 31.62
C PHE A 4 34.44 -19.82 30.30
N SER A 5 33.76 -20.96 30.23
CA SER A 5 32.80 -21.24 29.17
C SER A 5 31.61 -20.30 29.30
N ARG A 6 31.52 -19.30 28.44
CA ARG A 6 30.32 -18.46 28.25
C ARG A 6 29.20 -19.39 27.74
N PHE A 7 28.34 -19.83 28.62
CA PHE A 7 27.02 -20.34 28.24
C PHE A 7 26.23 -19.18 27.62
N ARG A 8 26.19 -19.11 26.28
CA ARG A 8 25.21 -18.30 25.57
C ARG A 8 23.85 -18.93 25.86
N ARG A 9 23.02 -18.25 26.67
CA ARG A 9 21.60 -18.59 26.80
C ARG A 9 20.98 -18.51 25.40
N PRO A 10 20.18 -19.52 24.97
CA PRO A 10 19.45 -19.39 23.72
C PRO A 10 18.55 -18.17 23.85
N ARG A 11 18.75 -17.17 22.98
CA ARG A 11 17.84 -16.02 22.87
C ARG A 11 16.47 -16.57 22.53
N ALA A 12 15.49 -16.33 23.39
CA ALA A 12 14.10 -16.61 23.04
C ALA A 12 13.77 -15.94 21.71
N LEU A 13 13.03 -16.62 20.82
CA LEU A 13 12.66 -16.16 19.48
C LEU A 13 11.89 -14.83 19.49
N VAL A 14 11.36 -14.46 20.64
CA VAL A 14 10.87 -13.13 20.96
C VAL A 14 11.40 -12.83 22.33
N SER A 15 12.25 -11.81 22.50
CA SER A 15 12.72 -11.40 23.83
C SER A 15 11.53 -10.87 24.63
N GLU A 16 11.61 -10.98 25.98
CA GLU A 16 10.60 -10.33 26.84
C GLU A 16 10.49 -8.83 26.53
N ASP A 17 11.59 -8.18 26.11
CA ASP A 17 11.62 -6.80 25.70
C ASP A 17 10.86 -6.59 24.38
N GLN A 18 10.98 -7.50 23.41
CA GLN A 18 10.17 -7.45 22.18
C GLN A 18 8.69 -7.69 22.43
N ILE A 19 8.33 -8.55 23.39
CA ILE A 19 6.94 -8.74 23.84
C ILE A 19 6.45 -7.49 24.58
N ARG A 20 7.28 -6.91 25.45
CA ARG A 20 6.95 -5.66 26.14
C ARG A 20 6.86 -4.49 25.18
N ASP A 21 7.74 -4.41 24.19
CA ASP A 21 7.70 -3.37 23.14
C ASP A 21 6.51 -3.58 22.20
N PHE A 22 6.13 -4.82 21.91
CA PHE A 22 4.89 -5.13 21.19
C PHE A 22 3.65 -4.74 22.01
N ILE A 23 3.60 -5.08 23.29
CA ILE A 23 2.49 -4.72 24.17
C ILE A 23 2.50 -3.22 24.49
N ARG A 24 3.64 -2.60 24.79
CA ARG A 24 3.79 -1.15 24.98
C ARG A 24 3.64 -0.40 23.66
N GLY A 25 4.17 -0.97 22.60
CA GLY A 25 4.12 -0.39 21.25
C GLY A 25 2.72 -0.39 20.61
N SER A 26 1.75 -1.14 21.16
CA SER A 26 0.36 -1.10 20.71
C SER A 26 -0.45 0.01 21.40
N ASN A 27 0.01 0.54 22.54
CA ASN A 27 -0.63 1.62 23.26
C ASN A 27 -0.24 2.97 22.66
N THR A 28 -1.22 3.84 22.47
CA THR A 28 -1.02 5.22 22.03
C THR A 28 -1.23 6.18 23.19
N THR A 29 -0.75 7.41 23.04
CA THR A 29 -0.99 8.50 24.00
C THR A 29 -2.49 8.75 24.22
N SER A 30 -3.30 8.51 23.18
CA SER A 30 -4.76 8.57 23.24
C SER A 30 -5.40 7.38 23.98
N GLY A 31 -4.63 6.39 24.43
CA GLY A 31 -5.11 5.18 25.11
C GLY A 31 -5.76 4.15 24.18
N ALA A 32 -5.66 4.31 22.87
CA ALA A 32 -6.08 3.28 21.91
C ALA A 32 -5.02 2.21 21.73
N ILE A 33 -5.44 0.96 21.55
CA ILE A 33 -4.57 -0.13 21.11
C ILE A 33 -4.63 -0.20 19.60
N VAL A 34 -3.52 0.13 18.93
CA VAL A 34 -3.40 0.09 17.48
C VAL A 34 -2.75 -1.22 17.05
N THR A 35 -3.54 -2.03 16.37
CA THR A 35 -3.13 -3.28 15.70
C THR A 35 -3.48 -3.16 14.22
N GLU A 36 -3.00 -4.09 13.38
CA GLU A 36 -3.41 -4.10 11.97
C GLU A 36 -4.94 -4.21 11.83
N SER A 37 -5.56 -5.05 12.65
CA SER A 37 -7.01 -5.22 12.63
C SER A 37 -7.75 -3.92 13.00
N SER A 38 -7.29 -3.17 14.02
CA SER A 38 -7.91 -1.90 14.40
C SER A 38 -7.60 -0.79 13.39
N ALA A 39 -6.38 -0.76 12.83
CA ALA A 39 -5.99 0.19 11.78
C ALA A 39 -6.85 0.02 10.50
N MET A 40 -7.14 -1.22 10.12
CA MET A 40 -7.97 -1.53 8.96
C MET A 40 -9.46 -1.17 9.14
N ARG A 41 -9.89 -0.82 10.34
CA ARG A 41 -11.24 -0.25 10.58
C ARG A 41 -11.29 1.24 10.29
N VAL A 42 -10.16 1.93 10.29
CA VAL A 42 -10.09 3.35 9.93
C VAL A 42 -10.22 3.48 8.42
N ALA A 43 -11.30 4.08 7.94
CA ALA A 43 -11.65 4.13 6.52
C ALA A 43 -10.55 4.71 5.63
N ALA A 44 -9.85 5.76 6.07
CA ALA A 44 -8.75 6.36 5.35
C ALA A 44 -7.56 5.40 5.20
N ALA A 45 -7.18 4.70 6.27
CA ALA A 45 -6.09 3.71 6.23
C ALA A 45 -6.44 2.53 5.32
N TRP A 46 -7.64 1.98 5.47
CA TRP A 46 -8.17 0.94 4.57
C TRP A 46 -8.09 1.37 3.11
N ARG A 47 -8.56 2.59 2.80
CA ARG A 47 -8.58 3.09 1.43
C ARG A 47 -7.17 3.25 0.87
N CYS A 48 -6.23 3.85 1.59
CA CYS A 48 -4.84 4.01 1.18
C CYS A 48 -4.17 2.66 0.88
N ILE A 49 -4.30 1.69 1.80
CA ILE A 49 -3.74 0.35 1.62
C ILE A 49 -4.33 -0.32 0.38
N ASN A 50 -5.66 -0.22 0.17
CA ASN A 50 -6.30 -0.79 -1.00
C ASN A 50 -5.88 -0.13 -2.32
N ILE A 51 -5.68 1.19 -2.35
CA ILE A 51 -5.22 1.91 -3.54
C ILE A 51 -3.83 1.43 -3.93
N ILE A 52 -2.86 1.47 -3.00
CA ILE A 52 -1.47 1.09 -3.30
C ILE A 52 -1.36 -0.40 -3.62
N SER A 53 -1.93 -1.27 -2.77
CA SER A 53 -1.85 -2.72 -2.98
C SER A 53 -2.64 -3.17 -4.22
N GLY A 54 -3.76 -2.49 -4.51
CA GLY A 54 -4.53 -2.70 -5.72
C GLY A 54 -3.77 -2.31 -6.97
N ALA A 55 -3.12 -1.14 -6.98
CA ALA A 55 -2.29 -0.70 -8.10
C ALA A 55 -1.16 -1.70 -8.39
N ILE A 56 -0.38 -2.09 -7.38
CA ILE A 56 0.69 -3.09 -7.54
C ILE A 56 0.15 -4.46 -7.97
N GLY A 57 -1.03 -4.84 -7.47
CA GLY A 57 -1.68 -6.10 -7.85
C GLY A 57 -2.13 -6.14 -9.30
N THR A 58 -2.64 -5.03 -9.83
CA THR A 58 -3.25 -4.96 -11.16
C THR A 58 -2.28 -4.57 -12.27
N LEU A 59 -1.19 -3.86 -11.95
CA LEU A 59 -0.17 -3.50 -12.93
C LEU A 59 0.41 -4.76 -13.61
N PRO A 60 0.49 -4.78 -14.95
CA PRO A 60 1.19 -5.84 -15.66
C PRO A 60 2.66 -5.90 -15.23
N LEU A 61 3.11 -7.05 -14.79
CA LEU A 61 4.51 -7.35 -14.47
C LEU A 61 5.01 -8.39 -15.45
N ASP A 62 6.11 -8.13 -16.14
CA ASP A 62 6.73 -9.09 -17.02
C ASP A 62 8.26 -9.15 -16.84
N LEU A 63 8.87 -10.20 -17.35
CA LEU A 63 10.31 -10.31 -17.46
C LEU A 63 10.75 -9.89 -18.86
N ILE A 64 11.69 -8.97 -18.89
CA ILE A 64 12.25 -8.40 -20.11
C ILE A 64 13.68 -8.90 -20.27
N ARG A 65 14.00 -9.43 -21.43
CA ARG A 65 15.36 -9.81 -21.82
C ARG A 65 16.00 -8.68 -22.61
N ARG A 66 17.21 -8.31 -22.23
CA ARG A 66 18.07 -7.45 -23.03
C ARG A 66 18.78 -8.31 -24.05
N VAL A 67 18.47 -8.13 -25.33
CA VAL A 67 19.11 -8.84 -26.44
C VAL A 67 20.43 -8.16 -26.79
N ASP A 68 20.43 -6.84 -26.84
CA ASP A 68 21.60 -5.99 -27.00
C ASP A 68 21.43 -4.66 -26.23
N GLU A 69 22.26 -3.65 -26.47
CA GLU A 69 22.16 -2.35 -25.81
C GLU A 69 20.85 -1.61 -26.07
N LYS A 70 20.23 -1.83 -27.22
CA LYS A 70 19.04 -1.10 -27.70
C LYS A 70 17.78 -1.94 -27.70
N VAL A 71 17.91 -3.26 -27.89
CA VAL A 71 16.77 -4.17 -28.08
C VAL A 71 16.40 -4.86 -26.79
N ARG A 72 15.15 -4.78 -26.41
CA ARG A 72 14.55 -5.43 -25.24
C ARG A 72 13.29 -6.16 -25.66
N GLU A 73 13.17 -7.41 -25.27
CA GLU A 73 12.07 -8.30 -25.61
C GLU A 73 11.48 -8.99 -24.39
N PRO A 74 10.20 -9.36 -24.39
CA PRO A 74 9.63 -10.21 -23.35
C PRO A 74 10.38 -11.56 -23.27
N ALA A 75 10.80 -11.96 -22.08
CA ALA A 75 11.51 -13.23 -21.85
C ALA A 75 10.53 -14.42 -21.83
N VAL A 76 9.82 -14.69 -22.95
CA VAL A 76 8.68 -15.62 -23.05
C VAL A 76 9.02 -17.03 -22.57
N GLY A 77 10.21 -17.55 -22.88
CA GLY A 77 10.65 -18.91 -22.49
C GLY A 77 11.27 -19.01 -21.09
N TYR A 78 11.37 -17.92 -20.34
CA TYR A 78 12.05 -17.94 -19.04
C TYR A 78 11.14 -18.54 -17.94
N PRO A 79 11.59 -19.57 -17.19
CA PRO A 79 10.72 -20.31 -16.24
C PRO A 79 10.03 -19.43 -15.19
N LEU A 80 10.75 -18.43 -14.65
CA LEU A 80 10.23 -17.53 -13.65
C LEU A 80 9.07 -16.67 -14.16
N ARG A 81 9.01 -16.38 -15.48
CA ARG A 81 7.94 -15.59 -16.07
C ARG A 81 6.58 -16.18 -15.74
N ARG A 82 6.41 -17.50 -15.85
CA ARG A 82 5.16 -18.19 -15.54
C ARG A 82 4.73 -17.98 -14.08
N ILE A 83 5.67 -17.95 -13.13
CA ILE A 83 5.39 -17.74 -11.71
C ILE A 83 4.89 -16.31 -11.46
N LEU A 84 5.47 -15.34 -12.16
CA LEU A 84 5.12 -13.92 -11.97
C LEU A 84 3.84 -13.51 -12.70
N THR A 85 3.55 -14.13 -13.88
CA THR A 85 2.48 -13.68 -14.77
C THR A 85 1.25 -14.60 -14.81
N VAL A 86 1.42 -15.91 -14.50
CA VAL A 86 0.33 -16.89 -14.64
C VAL A 86 -0.10 -17.45 -13.29
N LYS A 87 0.84 -17.99 -12.50
CA LYS A 87 0.49 -18.69 -11.26
C LYS A 87 1.63 -18.73 -10.27
N PRO A 88 1.63 -17.89 -9.22
CA PRO A 88 2.69 -17.87 -8.21
C PRO A 88 2.68 -19.11 -7.31
N ASN A 89 1.49 -19.67 -7.01
CA ASN A 89 1.29 -20.86 -6.20
C ASN A 89 -0.06 -21.52 -6.55
N PRO A 90 -0.40 -22.71 -6.00
CA PRO A 90 -1.60 -23.45 -6.37
C PRO A 90 -2.94 -22.76 -6.15
N TRP A 91 -3.02 -21.76 -5.23
CA TRP A 91 -4.29 -21.18 -4.79
C TRP A 91 -4.44 -19.67 -5.04
N GLN A 92 -3.40 -18.98 -5.53
CA GLN A 92 -3.46 -17.54 -5.79
C GLN A 92 -3.20 -17.22 -7.25
N THR A 93 -3.91 -16.23 -7.76
CA THR A 93 -3.56 -15.52 -8.99
C THR A 93 -2.36 -14.58 -8.74
N PRO A 94 -1.63 -14.16 -9.78
CA PRO A 94 -0.55 -13.19 -9.64
C PRO A 94 -0.99 -11.86 -8.99
N SER A 95 -2.18 -11.39 -9.34
CA SER A 95 -2.74 -10.16 -8.78
C SER A 95 -3.03 -10.29 -7.28
N GLU A 96 -3.66 -11.39 -6.85
CA GLU A 96 -3.94 -11.67 -5.43
C GLU A 96 -2.66 -11.79 -4.62
N PHE A 97 -1.66 -12.49 -5.16
CA PHE A 97 -0.36 -12.65 -4.51
C PHE A 97 0.33 -11.29 -4.32
N ARG A 98 0.45 -10.50 -5.39
CA ARG A 98 1.09 -9.18 -5.31
C ARG A 98 0.34 -8.24 -4.37
N ARG A 99 -0.99 -8.21 -4.46
CA ARG A 99 -1.84 -7.38 -3.59
C ARG A 99 -1.66 -7.72 -2.12
N MET A 100 -1.66 -9.00 -1.77
CA MET A 100 -1.45 -9.47 -0.41
C MET A 100 -0.04 -9.15 0.09
N MET A 101 0.99 -9.41 -0.71
CA MET A 101 2.38 -9.09 -0.34
C MET A 101 2.57 -7.59 -0.14
N GLN A 102 2.00 -6.76 -1.02
CA GLN A 102 2.06 -5.30 -0.89
C GLN A 102 1.30 -4.79 0.35
N ALA A 103 0.15 -5.37 0.67
CA ALA A 103 -0.58 -5.04 1.90
C ALA A 103 0.26 -5.37 3.15
N ASN A 104 0.91 -6.54 3.18
CA ASN A 104 1.83 -6.90 4.27
C ASN A 104 3.02 -5.93 4.36
N LEU A 105 3.57 -5.53 3.22
CA LEU A 105 4.67 -4.56 3.15
C LEU A 105 4.27 -3.20 3.73
N LEU A 106 3.07 -2.70 3.42
CA LEU A 106 2.54 -1.45 3.97
C LEU A 106 2.25 -1.56 5.48
N LEU A 107 1.65 -2.67 5.91
CA LEU A 107 1.25 -2.86 7.31
C LEU A 107 2.44 -3.14 8.23
N ARG A 108 3.42 -3.92 7.77
CA ARG A 108 4.51 -4.47 8.60
C ARG A 108 5.91 -4.07 8.14
N GLY A 109 6.02 -3.32 7.05
CA GLY A 109 7.30 -2.94 6.46
C GLY A 109 8.03 -4.08 5.73
N ASN A 110 7.54 -5.30 5.84
CA ASN A 110 8.17 -6.49 5.28
C ASN A 110 7.13 -7.44 4.69
N ALA A 111 7.48 -8.11 3.59
CA ALA A 111 6.68 -9.21 3.06
C ALA A 111 7.61 -10.33 2.58
N TYR A 112 7.23 -11.57 2.88
CA TYR A 112 8.06 -12.73 2.67
C TYR A 112 7.32 -13.81 1.87
N ALA A 113 8.04 -14.48 0.96
CA ALA A 113 7.58 -15.70 0.35
C ALA A 113 8.72 -16.73 0.27
N ARG A 114 8.42 -17.98 0.63
CA ARG A 114 9.35 -19.08 0.46
C ARG A 114 9.37 -19.51 -1.01
N LYS A 115 10.56 -19.65 -1.55
CA LYS A 115 10.79 -20.23 -2.89
C LYS A 115 10.70 -21.74 -2.84
N VAL A 116 9.88 -22.34 -3.69
CA VAL A 116 9.91 -23.78 -3.97
C VAL A 116 10.74 -23.97 -5.22
N MET A 117 11.82 -24.75 -5.10
CA MET A 117 12.79 -24.95 -6.15
C MET A 117 12.70 -26.36 -6.72
N VAL A 118 12.84 -26.50 -8.04
CA VAL A 118 13.12 -27.76 -8.71
C VAL A 118 14.39 -27.55 -9.55
N GLY A 119 15.47 -28.17 -9.12
CA GLY A 119 16.79 -27.84 -9.64
C GLY A 119 17.15 -26.39 -9.37
N ARG A 120 17.43 -25.61 -10.43
CA ARG A 120 17.75 -24.18 -10.34
C ARG A 120 16.51 -23.26 -10.52
N ASN A 121 15.36 -23.84 -10.88
CA ASN A 121 14.19 -23.06 -11.23
C ASN A 121 13.24 -22.88 -10.03
N VAL A 122 12.74 -21.67 -9.83
CA VAL A 122 11.64 -21.38 -8.92
C VAL A 122 10.36 -21.90 -9.57
N VAL A 123 9.62 -22.78 -8.89
CA VAL A 123 8.38 -23.38 -9.39
C VAL A 123 7.14 -22.87 -8.63
N ALA A 124 7.31 -22.32 -7.43
CA ALA A 124 6.25 -21.65 -6.71
C ALA A 124 6.81 -20.66 -5.67
N LEU A 125 5.98 -19.68 -5.30
CA LEU A 125 6.21 -18.71 -4.24
C LEU A 125 5.12 -18.89 -3.18
N ILE A 126 5.50 -19.41 -2.02
CA ILE A 126 4.60 -19.66 -0.90
C ILE A 126 4.68 -18.49 0.08
N PRO A 127 3.62 -17.68 0.22
CA PRO A 127 3.65 -16.52 1.09
C PRO A 127 3.80 -16.94 2.55
N LEU A 128 4.62 -16.19 3.29
CA LEU A 128 4.82 -16.35 4.72
C LEU A 128 4.25 -15.13 5.44
N HIS A 129 3.50 -15.39 6.52
CA HIS A 129 2.97 -14.30 7.32
C HIS A 129 4.13 -13.57 8.03
N PRO A 130 4.27 -12.23 7.88
CA PRO A 130 5.42 -11.50 8.41
C PRO A 130 5.64 -11.69 9.92
N ASP A 131 4.59 -11.79 10.72
CA ASP A 131 4.67 -11.99 12.17
C ASP A 131 5.27 -13.36 12.57
N ARG A 132 5.42 -14.26 11.62
CA ARG A 132 6.04 -15.57 11.81
C ARG A 132 7.48 -15.63 11.33
N VAL A 133 7.98 -14.55 10.73
CA VAL A 133 9.31 -14.48 10.13
C VAL A 133 10.18 -13.50 10.91
N GLN A 134 11.30 -13.97 11.38
CA GLN A 134 12.36 -13.15 11.95
C GLN A 134 13.53 -13.15 10.97
N ALA A 135 13.80 -12.01 10.35
CA ALA A 135 14.98 -11.78 9.51
C ALA A 135 16.13 -11.32 10.41
N GLU A 136 17.29 -11.89 10.24
CA GLU A 136 18.52 -11.49 10.96
C GLU A 136 19.74 -11.58 10.03
N GLN A 137 20.69 -10.68 10.23
CA GLN A 137 21.99 -10.75 9.60
C GLN A 137 22.95 -11.47 10.55
N LEU A 138 23.66 -12.45 9.99
CA LEU A 138 24.70 -13.21 10.72
C LEU A 138 26.00 -12.40 10.77
N ASP A 139 26.91 -12.78 11.66
CA ASP A 139 28.27 -12.21 11.72
C ASP A 139 29.06 -12.38 10.40
N SER A 140 28.67 -13.34 9.57
CA SER A 140 29.17 -13.55 8.21
C SER A 140 28.57 -12.62 7.14
N PHE A 141 27.77 -11.64 7.54
CA PHE A 141 26.95 -10.76 6.68
C PHE A 141 25.86 -11.46 5.87
N ALA A 142 25.72 -12.78 5.97
CA ALA A 142 24.64 -13.52 5.31
C ALA A 142 23.30 -13.28 6.01
N MET A 143 22.21 -13.21 5.23
CA MET A 143 20.86 -13.12 5.76
C MET A 143 20.30 -14.50 6.10
N GLN A 144 19.64 -14.58 7.23
CA GLN A 144 18.95 -15.77 7.72
C GLN A 144 17.52 -15.43 8.12
N TYR A 145 16.59 -16.35 7.87
CA TYR A 145 15.17 -16.18 8.16
C TYR A 145 14.69 -17.33 9.05
N LYS A 146 14.27 -17.02 10.27
CA LYS A 146 13.64 -17.97 11.17
C LYS A 146 12.14 -17.88 11.03
N VAL A 147 11.51 -18.96 10.61
CA VAL A 147 10.07 -19.02 10.34
C VAL A 147 9.40 -19.94 11.37
N ARG A 148 8.46 -19.37 12.10
CA ARG A 148 7.66 -20.12 13.08
C ARG A 148 6.48 -20.81 12.40
N GLY A 149 6.45 -22.13 12.42
CA GLY A 149 5.33 -22.94 11.92
C GLY A 149 4.09 -22.86 12.82
N SER A 150 2.93 -23.31 12.31
CA SER A 150 1.68 -23.39 13.07
C SER A 150 1.75 -24.35 14.26
N ASN A 151 2.60 -25.36 14.19
CA ASN A 151 2.87 -26.34 15.24
C ASN A 151 3.89 -25.87 16.28
N GLY A 152 4.32 -24.60 16.23
CA GLY A 152 5.32 -24.01 17.12
C GLY A 152 6.77 -24.33 16.78
N THR A 153 7.06 -25.18 15.78
CA THR A 153 8.43 -25.45 15.32
C THR A 153 8.99 -24.23 14.59
N THR A 154 10.28 -24.00 14.72
CA THR A 154 11.00 -22.96 13.99
C THR A 154 11.89 -23.59 12.94
N THR A 155 11.67 -23.20 11.71
CA THR A 155 12.52 -23.60 10.57
C THR A 155 13.36 -22.41 10.12
N THR A 156 14.63 -22.66 9.85
CA THR A 156 15.56 -21.63 9.38
C THR A 156 15.78 -21.77 7.88
N PHE A 157 15.68 -20.65 7.18
CA PHE A 157 15.91 -20.55 5.75
C PHE A 157 17.07 -19.60 5.46
N ALA A 158 17.86 -19.92 4.46
CA ALA A 158 18.89 -19.03 3.94
C ALA A 158 18.27 -17.97 3.00
N GLN A 159 19.02 -16.90 2.71
CA GLN A 159 18.60 -15.83 1.80
C GLN A 159 18.14 -16.36 0.43
N LYS A 160 18.86 -17.34 -0.12
CA LYS A 160 18.53 -17.95 -1.42
C LYS A 160 17.18 -18.67 -1.45
N GLU A 161 16.54 -18.93 -0.31
CA GLU A 161 15.26 -19.65 -0.20
C GLU A 161 14.04 -18.74 -0.01
N ILE A 162 14.28 -17.45 0.21
CA ILE A 162 13.21 -16.47 0.52
C ILE A 162 13.23 -15.35 -0.51
N LEU A 163 12.05 -14.92 -0.94
CA LEU A 163 11.80 -13.61 -1.52
C LEU A 163 11.44 -12.67 -0.35
N HIS A 164 12.22 -11.62 -0.16
CA HIS A 164 12.00 -10.63 0.89
C HIS A 164 11.81 -9.23 0.27
N LEU A 165 10.58 -8.75 0.30
CA LEU A 165 10.26 -7.35 -0.01
C LEU A 165 10.41 -6.52 1.26
N ARG A 166 11.22 -5.47 1.19
CA ARG A 166 11.46 -4.54 2.31
C ARG A 166 10.98 -3.15 1.95
N GLY A 167 10.27 -2.52 2.86
CA GLY A 167 9.98 -1.09 2.80
C GLY A 167 11.20 -0.27 3.21
N MET A 168 10.97 1.00 3.51
CA MET A 168 12.02 1.87 4.06
C MET A 168 12.70 1.19 5.24
N SER A 169 14.03 1.11 5.24
CA SER A 169 14.83 0.43 6.24
C SER A 169 15.94 1.33 6.73
N LEU A 170 16.21 1.32 8.04
CA LEU A 170 17.33 2.05 8.64
C LEU A 170 18.54 1.15 8.89
N ASP A 171 18.32 -0.17 9.01
CA ASP A 171 19.35 -1.17 9.29
C ASP A 171 19.75 -1.98 8.03
N GLY A 172 19.01 -1.83 6.93
CA GLY A 172 19.20 -2.62 5.71
C GLY A 172 18.74 -4.07 5.82
N VAL A 173 18.26 -4.51 6.99
CA VAL A 173 17.85 -5.89 7.30
C VAL A 173 16.34 -6.01 7.30
N THR A 174 15.66 -5.11 8.01
CA THR A 174 14.21 -5.09 8.17
C THR A 174 13.63 -3.76 7.72
N GLY A 175 12.47 -3.82 7.06
CA GLY A 175 11.71 -2.64 6.68
C GLY A 175 10.87 -2.11 7.84
N MET A 176 10.71 -0.80 7.92
CA MET A 176 9.87 -0.12 8.89
C MET A 176 8.39 -0.23 8.51
N SER A 177 7.55 -0.53 9.49
CA SER A 177 6.10 -0.53 9.30
C SER A 177 5.55 0.89 9.19
N VAL A 178 4.83 1.20 8.12
CA VAL A 178 4.08 2.47 7.99
C VAL A 178 3.09 2.58 9.14
N LEU A 179 2.41 1.48 9.49
CA LEU A 179 1.47 1.43 10.59
C LEU A 179 2.09 1.80 11.93
N SER A 180 3.31 1.34 12.21
CA SER A 180 4.00 1.67 13.47
C SER A 180 4.33 3.16 13.55
N ASN A 181 4.71 3.78 12.43
CA ASN A 181 5.04 5.20 12.37
C ASN A 181 3.81 6.09 12.53
N MET A 182 2.65 5.68 12.01
CA MET A 182 1.40 6.44 12.09
C MET A 182 0.52 6.07 13.29
N ARG A 183 1.04 5.30 14.25
CA ARG A 183 0.28 4.75 15.37
C ARG A 183 -0.47 5.79 16.18
N GLU A 184 0.16 6.93 16.49
CA GLU A 184 -0.48 8.00 17.26
C GLU A 184 -1.67 8.62 16.51
N SER A 185 -1.52 8.89 15.21
CA SER A 185 -2.61 9.41 14.36
C SER A 185 -3.77 8.42 14.26
N LEU A 186 -3.48 7.12 14.12
CA LEU A 186 -4.50 6.07 14.12
C LEU A 186 -5.19 5.92 15.47
N GLY A 187 -4.42 6.00 16.56
CA GLY A 187 -4.95 5.93 17.91
C GLY A 187 -5.91 7.06 18.19
N LEU A 188 -5.57 8.26 17.77
CA LEU A 188 -6.44 9.44 17.86
C LEU A 188 -7.71 9.25 17.02
N ALA A 189 -7.59 8.76 15.78
CA ALA A 189 -8.74 8.48 14.91
C ALA A 189 -9.71 7.49 15.54
N LEU A 190 -9.20 6.38 16.10
CA LEU A 190 -10.02 5.36 16.78
C LEU A 190 -10.72 5.89 18.02
N GLN A 191 -10.04 6.71 18.83
CA GLN A 191 -10.67 7.29 20.05
C GLN A 191 -11.69 8.36 19.68
N THR A 192 -11.42 9.16 18.67
CA THR A 192 -12.36 10.15 18.16
C THR A 192 -13.65 9.48 17.66
N GLU A 193 -13.53 8.40 16.90
CA GLU A 193 -14.67 7.61 16.43
C GLU A 193 -15.47 7.01 17.59
N LYS A 194 -14.75 6.44 18.58
CA LYS A 194 -15.36 5.86 19.78
C LYS A 194 -16.08 6.92 20.63
N ALA A 195 -15.48 8.11 20.78
CA ALA A 195 -16.09 9.22 21.49
C ALA A 195 -17.38 9.68 20.79
N GLY A 196 -17.34 9.82 19.46
CA GLY A 196 -18.54 10.12 18.67
C GLY A 196 -19.63 9.07 18.79
N ALA A 197 -19.27 7.81 18.67
CA ALA A 197 -20.22 6.72 18.83
C ALA A 197 -20.89 6.71 20.22
N ARG A 198 -20.14 7.03 21.28
CA ARG A 198 -20.70 7.17 22.64
C ARG A 198 -21.64 8.36 22.75
N LEU A 199 -21.27 9.51 22.16
CA LEU A 199 -22.12 10.69 22.15
C LEU A 199 -23.47 10.41 21.50
N PHE A 200 -23.46 9.75 20.32
CA PHE A 200 -24.69 9.35 19.63
C PHE A 200 -25.49 8.29 20.43
N LYS A 201 -24.79 7.31 21.03
CA LYS A 201 -25.42 6.28 21.87
C LYS A 201 -26.16 6.92 23.07
N ASN A 202 -25.60 7.97 23.64
CA ASN A 202 -26.18 8.68 24.77
C ASN A 202 -27.19 9.77 24.34
N GLY A 203 -27.69 9.74 23.09
CA GLY A 203 -28.70 10.67 22.60
C GLY A 203 -28.20 12.11 22.46
N MET A 204 -26.90 12.32 22.19
CA MET A 204 -26.24 13.64 22.15
C MET A 204 -26.29 14.39 23.49
N LEU A 205 -26.78 13.77 24.55
CA LEU A 205 -26.74 14.33 25.89
C LEU A 205 -25.35 14.07 26.47
N THR A 206 -24.56 15.09 26.61
CA THR A 206 -23.45 15.13 27.55
C THR A 206 -24.02 15.08 28.95
N GLY A 207 -23.44 14.28 29.82
CA GLY A 207 -23.93 14.16 31.17
C GLY A 207 -24.27 15.49 31.78
N GLY A 208 -25.22 15.49 32.68
CA GLY A 208 -25.65 16.71 33.41
C GLY A 208 -25.45 16.50 34.93
N VAL A 209 -25.48 17.58 35.64
CA VAL A 209 -25.51 17.55 37.10
C VAL A 209 -26.98 17.67 37.50
N ILE A 210 -27.46 16.70 38.25
CA ILE A 210 -28.75 16.76 38.92
C ILE A 210 -28.49 17.24 40.34
N GLU A 211 -29.02 18.40 40.65
CA GLU A 211 -28.97 19.00 41.99
C GLU A 211 -30.27 18.70 42.72
N HIS A 212 -30.16 18.08 43.89
CA HIS A 212 -31.30 17.86 44.79
C HIS A 212 -31.14 18.72 46.04
N PRO A 213 -32.19 19.43 46.50
CA PRO A 213 -32.08 20.36 47.62
C PRO A 213 -31.80 19.69 48.97
N GLY A 214 -32.01 18.40 49.07
CA GLY A 214 -31.74 17.60 50.26
C GLY A 214 -30.79 16.43 50.02
N LYS A 215 -30.49 15.65 51.07
CA LYS A 215 -29.65 14.47 50.97
C LYS A 215 -30.50 13.27 50.58
N LEU A 216 -30.24 12.68 49.44
CA LEU A 216 -30.86 11.42 49.00
C LEU A 216 -30.38 10.22 49.85
N SER A 217 -31.27 9.29 50.12
CA SER A 217 -30.88 8.00 50.66
C SER A 217 -30.10 7.19 49.59
N PRO A 218 -29.21 6.23 49.97
CA PRO A 218 -28.52 5.42 49.00
C PRO A 218 -29.43 4.67 48.01
N GLU A 219 -30.60 4.21 48.50
CA GLU A 219 -31.62 3.56 47.67
C GLU A 219 -32.31 4.51 46.70
N ALA A 220 -32.65 5.69 47.13
CA ALA A 220 -33.24 6.72 46.28
C ALA A 220 -32.24 7.17 45.18
N ALA A 221 -30.96 7.34 45.54
CA ALA A 221 -29.91 7.67 44.56
C ALA A 221 -29.73 6.57 43.53
N LYS A 222 -29.77 5.29 43.92
CA LYS A 222 -29.68 4.15 43.02
C LYS A 222 -30.89 4.09 42.06
N ASN A 223 -32.09 4.18 42.58
CA ASN A 223 -33.32 4.18 41.78
C ASN A 223 -33.36 5.34 40.78
N LEU A 224 -32.88 6.52 41.17
CA LEU A 224 -32.75 7.68 40.28
C LEU A 224 -31.75 7.39 39.15
N HIS A 225 -30.59 6.83 39.46
CA HIS A 225 -29.60 6.43 38.46
C HIS A 225 -30.17 5.42 37.45
N GLU A 226 -30.82 4.37 37.95
CA GLU A 226 -31.42 3.33 37.10
C GLU A 226 -32.54 3.89 36.19
N SER A 227 -33.36 4.78 36.71
CA SER A 227 -34.44 5.43 35.93
C SER A 227 -33.90 6.36 34.86
N LEU A 228 -32.83 7.09 35.15
CA LEU A 228 -32.15 7.97 34.19
C LEU A 228 -31.45 7.18 33.09
N ASP A 229 -30.76 6.12 33.43
CA ASP A 229 -30.13 5.24 32.47
C ASP A 229 -31.15 4.59 31.54
N ALA A 230 -32.24 4.08 32.07
CA ALA A 230 -33.30 3.45 31.30
C ALA A 230 -34.04 4.43 30.35
N ARG A 231 -34.18 5.72 30.74
CA ARG A 231 -34.87 6.72 29.93
C ARG A 231 -33.99 7.44 28.92
N ASN A 232 -32.69 7.58 29.19
CA ASN A 232 -31.78 8.37 28.38
C ASN A 232 -30.87 7.50 27.48
N ALA A 233 -30.83 6.19 27.67
CA ALA A 233 -30.00 5.29 26.83
C ALA A 233 -30.64 5.11 25.45
N GLY A 234 -29.85 5.40 24.40
CA GLY A 234 -30.18 5.11 23.00
C GLY A 234 -30.59 6.34 22.17
N ALA A 235 -30.34 6.26 20.86
CA ALA A 235 -30.69 7.34 19.91
C ALA A 235 -32.20 7.59 19.83
N ASP A 236 -33.02 6.58 20.10
CA ASP A 236 -34.52 6.67 20.10
C ASP A 236 -35.07 7.46 21.28
N ASN A 237 -34.24 7.73 22.29
CA ASN A 237 -34.62 8.52 23.48
C ASN A 237 -34.06 9.95 23.44
N ALA A 238 -33.34 10.31 22.37
CA ALA A 238 -32.81 11.65 22.20
C ALA A 238 -33.93 12.69 22.18
N GLY A 239 -33.79 13.72 23.02
CA GLY A 239 -34.76 14.81 23.10
C GLY A 239 -36.04 14.53 23.91
N LYS A 240 -36.12 13.37 24.62
CA LYS A 240 -37.24 13.15 25.56
C LYS A 240 -37.10 14.02 26.81
N TRP A 241 -38.25 14.51 27.30
CA TRP A 241 -38.31 15.33 28.51
C TRP A 241 -37.94 14.52 29.75
N ILE A 242 -37.13 15.13 30.61
CA ILE A 242 -36.81 14.60 31.94
C ILE A 242 -37.77 15.31 32.92
N LEU A 243 -38.57 14.55 33.66
CA LEU A 243 -39.36 15.07 34.73
C LEU A 243 -38.50 15.18 36.00
N ALA A 244 -38.24 16.39 36.45
CA ALA A 244 -37.54 16.64 37.71
C ALA A 244 -38.59 16.76 38.83
N GLU A 245 -38.53 15.85 39.81
CA GLU A 245 -39.45 15.81 40.97
C GLU A 245 -38.74 16.38 42.21
N GLU A 246 -39.48 16.73 43.23
CA GLU A 246 -38.99 17.14 44.58
C GLU A 246 -37.96 18.29 44.55
N GLY A 247 -38.12 19.24 43.63
CA GLY A 247 -37.24 20.40 43.54
C GLY A 247 -35.87 20.15 42.95
N MET A 248 -35.69 19.03 42.27
CA MET A 248 -34.46 18.74 41.53
C MET A 248 -34.28 19.72 40.39
N THR A 249 -33.04 20.15 40.17
CA THR A 249 -32.65 20.99 39.03
C THR A 249 -31.68 20.23 38.15
N PHE A 250 -31.96 20.11 36.86
CA PHE A 250 -31.06 19.53 35.88
C PHE A 250 -30.26 20.63 35.21
N ARG A 251 -28.95 20.59 35.35
CA ARG A 251 -28.03 21.45 34.62
C ARG A 251 -27.30 20.62 33.57
N PRO A 252 -27.66 20.74 32.30
CA PRO A 252 -26.91 20.05 31.26
C PRO A 252 -25.47 20.60 31.21
N VAL A 253 -24.49 19.70 31.23
CA VAL A 253 -23.14 20.05 30.80
C VAL A 253 -23.20 20.06 29.27
N ALA A 254 -23.56 21.18 28.68
CA ALA A 254 -23.60 21.32 27.25
C ALA A 254 -22.16 21.25 26.70
N LEU A 255 -21.95 20.46 25.65
CA LEU A 255 -20.78 20.64 24.80
C LEU A 255 -20.83 22.05 24.24
N SER A 256 -19.79 22.83 24.44
CA SER A 256 -19.67 24.13 23.80
C SER A 256 -19.64 23.98 22.28
N ALA A 257 -19.98 25.03 21.53
CA ALA A 257 -19.84 25.02 20.08
C ALA A 257 -18.36 24.72 19.66
N GLU A 258 -17.41 25.07 20.51
CA GLU A 258 -15.98 24.76 20.35
C GLU A 258 -15.69 23.28 20.55
N ASP A 259 -16.37 22.60 21.46
CA ASP A 259 -16.25 21.13 21.63
C ASP A 259 -16.84 20.38 20.44
N ALA A 260 -17.79 20.93 19.70
CA ALA A 260 -18.29 20.35 18.46
C ALA A 260 -17.25 20.44 17.30
N GLN A 261 -16.25 21.31 17.38
CA GLN A 261 -15.16 21.40 16.40
C GLN A 261 -14.24 20.17 16.40
N TRP A 262 -14.32 19.32 17.44
CA TRP A 262 -13.60 18.02 17.39
C TRP A 262 -14.01 17.18 16.17
N LEU A 263 -15.21 17.38 15.62
CA LEU A 263 -15.61 16.76 14.34
C LEU A 263 -14.69 17.20 13.20
N GLY A 264 -14.21 18.45 13.19
CA GLY A 264 -13.21 18.93 12.26
C GLY A 264 -11.86 18.18 12.38
N THR A 265 -11.55 17.66 13.56
CA THR A 265 -10.34 16.85 13.78
C THR A 265 -10.36 15.57 12.95
N ARG A 266 -11.53 14.99 12.66
CA ARG A 266 -11.66 13.81 11.81
C ARG A 266 -11.19 14.07 10.37
N ASP A 267 -11.39 15.28 9.87
CA ASP A 267 -10.94 15.66 8.52
C ASP A 267 -9.42 15.79 8.48
N TYR A 268 -8.81 16.43 9.49
CA TYR A 268 -7.35 16.47 9.59
C TYR A 268 -6.73 15.07 9.67
N GLN A 269 -7.33 14.17 10.44
CA GLN A 269 -6.85 12.79 10.55
C GLN A 269 -6.85 12.04 9.23
N ARG A 270 -7.85 12.29 8.36
CA ARG A 270 -7.87 11.71 7.01
C ARG A 270 -6.69 12.19 6.18
N TYR A 271 -6.34 13.48 6.27
CA TYR A 271 -5.17 14.04 5.58
C TYR A 271 -3.86 13.50 6.13
N ASP A 272 -3.70 13.42 7.44
CA ASP A 272 -2.51 12.85 8.08
C ASP A 272 -2.28 11.40 7.64
N ILE A 273 -3.31 10.58 7.70
CA ILE A 273 -3.24 9.17 7.27
C ILE A 273 -2.88 9.09 5.79
N ALA A 274 -3.49 9.89 4.93
CA ALA A 274 -3.18 9.93 3.51
C ALA A 274 -1.72 10.32 3.26
N MET A 275 -1.18 11.26 4.03
CA MET A 275 0.21 11.72 3.97
C MET A 275 1.20 10.59 4.33
N PHE A 276 0.95 9.81 5.38
CA PHE A 276 1.79 8.68 5.76
C PHE A 276 1.92 7.62 4.64
N PHE A 277 0.85 7.44 3.87
CA PHE A 277 0.86 6.52 2.72
C PHE A 277 1.28 7.18 1.41
N GLY A 278 1.46 8.50 1.37
CA GLY A 278 1.74 9.25 0.14
C GLY A 278 0.57 9.20 -0.86
N VAL A 279 -0.67 9.02 -0.39
CA VAL A 279 -1.87 8.96 -1.25
C VAL A 279 -2.51 10.35 -1.30
N PRO A 280 -2.75 10.92 -2.50
CA PRO A 280 -3.43 12.20 -2.64
C PRO A 280 -4.82 12.19 -1.99
N PRO A 281 -5.21 13.24 -1.24
CA PRO A 281 -6.46 13.29 -0.50
C PRO A 281 -7.71 13.04 -1.34
N HIS A 282 -7.76 13.49 -2.60
CA HIS A 282 -8.90 13.26 -3.49
C HIS A 282 -9.15 11.77 -3.75
N MET A 283 -8.10 10.92 -3.76
CA MET A 283 -8.24 9.47 -3.97
C MET A 283 -8.90 8.74 -2.78
N ILE A 284 -8.86 9.36 -1.59
CA ILE A 284 -9.54 8.84 -0.40
C ILE A 284 -10.90 9.51 -0.15
N GLY A 285 -11.35 10.38 -1.07
CA GLY A 285 -12.62 11.08 -0.98
C GLY A 285 -12.59 12.37 -0.13
N ALA A 286 -11.39 12.90 0.16
CA ALA A 286 -11.21 14.17 0.87
C ALA A 286 -11.02 15.30 -0.16
N THR A 287 -12.12 15.87 -0.67
CA THR A 287 -12.11 16.87 -1.74
C THR A 287 -12.39 18.30 -1.27
N GLU A 288 -12.75 18.49 -0.01
CA GLU A 288 -13.29 19.75 0.54
C GLU A 288 -12.29 20.92 0.50
N LYS A 289 -11.00 20.65 0.39
CA LYS A 289 -9.93 21.66 0.33
C LYS A 289 -9.20 21.69 -1.03
N THR A 290 -9.67 20.92 -2.03
CA THR A 290 -9.06 20.91 -3.35
C THR A 290 -9.79 21.89 -4.27
N THR A 291 -9.15 23.03 -4.56
CA THR A 291 -9.61 24.01 -5.57
C THR A 291 -9.28 23.59 -7.01
N SER A 292 -8.67 22.42 -7.18
CA SER A 292 -8.18 21.93 -8.47
C SER A 292 -9.28 21.14 -9.20
N TRP A 293 -9.87 21.72 -10.23
CA TRP A 293 -10.79 21.06 -11.16
C TRP A 293 -10.02 20.66 -12.43
N GLY A 294 -10.30 19.49 -12.97
CA GLY A 294 -9.76 19.04 -14.25
C GLY A 294 -8.25 18.73 -14.23
N SER A 295 -7.42 19.58 -14.82
CA SER A 295 -5.97 19.39 -14.97
C SER A 295 -5.21 19.22 -13.65
N GLY A 296 -5.73 19.77 -12.56
CA GLY A 296 -5.13 19.61 -11.24
C GLY A 296 -5.28 18.19 -10.67
N ILE A 297 -6.40 17.52 -10.92
CA ILE A 297 -6.62 16.12 -10.50
C ILE A 297 -5.72 15.17 -11.30
N GLU A 298 -5.58 15.41 -12.60
CA GLU A 298 -4.68 14.65 -13.46
C GLU A 298 -3.22 14.78 -13.01
N ALA A 299 -2.75 16.01 -12.76
CA ALA A 299 -1.42 16.27 -12.25
C ALA A 299 -1.15 15.58 -10.90
N GLN A 300 -2.15 15.56 -10.00
CA GLN A 300 -2.06 14.82 -8.73
C GLN A 300 -2.01 13.30 -8.95
N GLY A 301 -2.74 12.78 -9.94
CA GLY A 301 -2.67 11.36 -10.33
C GLY A 301 -1.28 10.98 -10.85
N ILE A 302 -0.68 11.80 -11.71
CA ILE A 302 0.69 11.63 -12.21
C ILE A 302 1.67 11.72 -11.03
N GLY A 303 1.50 12.69 -10.13
CA GLY A 303 2.32 12.84 -8.92
C GLY A 303 2.28 11.58 -8.04
N PHE A 304 1.10 10.98 -7.83
CA PHE A 304 0.96 9.73 -7.10
C PHE A 304 1.74 8.57 -7.73
N VAL A 305 1.68 8.43 -9.05
CA VAL A 305 2.46 7.40 -9.76
C VAL A 305 3.95 7.68 -9.62
N THR A 306 4.38 8.93 -9.80
CA THR A 306 5.80 9.31 -9.83
C THR A 306 6.45 9.23 -8.45
N TYR A 307 5.81 9.75 -7.41
CA TYR A 307 6.43 9.94 -6.09
C TYR A 307 6.06 8.85 -5.08
N THR A 308 4.95 8.14 -5.27
CA THR A 308 4.51 7.10 -4.34
C THR A 308 4.63 5.71 -4.93
N LEU A 309 3.98 5.45 -6.06
CA LEU A 309 3.96 4.10 -6.62
C LEU A 309 5.30 3.66 -7.20
N ASN A 310 6.06 4.58 -7.79
CA ASN A 310 7.34 4.24 -8.40
C ASN A 310 8.35 3.67 -7.39
N ASP A 311 8.35 4.13 -6.15
CA ASP A 311 9.19 3.59 -5.08
C ASP A 311 8.83 2.12 -4.79
N TRP A 312 7.53 1.81 -4.64
CA TRP A 312 7.06 0.44 -4.46
C TRP A 312 7.32 -0.45 -5.68
N ILE A 313 7.14 0.09 -6.89
CA ILE A 313 7.45 -0.61 -8.14
C ILE A 313 8.93 -1.02 -8.17
N LYS A 314 9.82 -0.08 -7.86
CA LYS A 314 11.26 -0.33 -7.80
C LYS A 314 11.61 -1.37 -6.73
N THR A 315 11.02 -1.25 -5.55
CA THR A 315 11.18 -2.23 -4.47
C THR A 315 10.85 -3.65 -4.95
N TRP A 316 9.78 -3.83 -5.71
CA TRP A 316 9.42 -5.12 -6.29
C TRP A 316 10.39 -5.57 -7.38
N GLU A 317 10.67 -4.73 -8.37
CA GLU A 317 11.55 -5.05 -9.51
C GLU A 317 12.93 -5.49 -9.03
N GLU A 318 13.52 -4.74 -8.11
CA GLU A 318 14.84 -5.02 -7.57
C GLU A 318 14.86 -6.24 -6.62
N SER A 319 13.82 -6.43 -5.83
CA SER A 319 13.71 -7.62 -4.99
C SER A 319 13.50 -8.89 -5.80
N ILE A 320 12.74 -8.84 -6.89
CA ILE A 320 12.62 -9.96 -7.83
C ILE A 320 13.98 -10.28 -8.45
N LYS A 321 14.69 -9.25 -8.88
CA LYS A 321 16.03 -9.41 -9.47
C LYS A 321 17.00 -10.06 -8.46
N ARG A 322 17.09 -9.50 -7.26
CA ARG A 322 17.99 -9.96 -6.21
C ARG A 322 17.70 -11.37 -5.73
N ASP A 323 16.41 -11.71 -5.52
CA ASP A 323 16.04 -12.93 -4.81
C ASP A 323 15.59 -14.06 -5.74
N LEU A 324 15.04 -13.77 -6.93
CA LEU A 324 14.45 -14.77 -7.81
C LEU A 324 15.27 -15.08 -9.05
N LEU A 325 16.12 -14.15 -9.51
CA LEU A 325 16.99 -14.37 -10.66
C LEU A 325 18.37 -14.87 -10.19
N PRO A 326 18.98 -15.83 -10.90
CA PRO A 326 20.40 -16.18 -10.70
C PRO A 326 21.28 -14.97 -11.05
N GLU A 327 22.39 -14.80 -10.35
CA GLU A 327 23.34 -13.70 -10.60
C GLU A 327 23.87 -13.69 -12.05
N SER A 328 24.00 -14.87 -12.68
CA SER A 328 24.38 -14.99 -14.09
C SER A 328 23.43 -14.27 -15.06
N ASP A 329 22.18 -14.05 -14.66
CA ASP A 329 21.14 -13.51 -15.52
C ASP A 329 20.83 -12.03 -15.24
N TRP A 330 21.49 -11.43 -14.23
CA TRP A 330 21.20 -10.06 -13.78
C TRP A 330 21.46 -8.97 -14.83
N GLU A 331 22.39 -9.22 -15.75
CA GLU A 331 22.67 -8.27 -16.84
C GLU A 331 21.69 -8.43 -18.02
N ALA A 332 21.16 -9.65 -18.17
CA ALA A 332 20.34 -10.01 -19.33
C ALA A 332 18.83 -9.93 -19.06
N ILE A 333 18.40 -10.11 -17.81
CA ILE A 333 16.96 -10.21 -17.45
C ILE A 333 16.61 -9.18 -16.37
N ASP A 334 15.55 -8.43 -16.63
CA ASP A 334 14.95 -7.50 -15.68
C ASP A 334 13.46 -7.82 -15.49
N ALA A 335 12.96 -7.67 -14.25
CA ALA A 335 11.52 -7.60 -14.00
C ALA A 335 11.04 -6.16 -14.19
N ARG A 336 9.94 -5.95 -14.90
CA ARG A 336 9.41 -4.61 -15.18
C ARG A 336 7.90 -4.55 -15.03
N PHE A 337 7.43 -3.53 -14.32
CA PHE A 337 6.03 -3.17 -14.31
C PHE A 337 5.72 -2.22 -15.48
N ASN A 338 4.59 -2.46 -16.14
CA ASN A 338 4.09 -1.53 -17.14
C ASN A 338 3.15 -0.51 -16.47
N VAL A 339 3.69 0.67 -16.16
CA VAL A 339 2.96 1.77 -15.51
C VAL A 339 1.98 2.49 -16.44
N ASN A 340 2.12 2.29 -17.76
CA ASN A 340 1.22 2.93 -18.74
C ASN A 340 -0.24 2.54 -18.52
N GLY A 341 -0.49 1.39 -17.89
CA GLY A 341 -1.84 0.94 -17.51
C GLY A 341 -2.56 1.85 -16.51
N LEU A 342 -1.83 2.55 -15.64
CA LEU A 342 -2.42 3.48 -14.65
C LEU A 342 -2.74 4.85 -15.24
N LEU A 343 -2.01 5.24 -16.28
CA LEU A 343 -2.19 6.51 -16.97
C LEU A 343 -3.33 6.46 -18.03
N ARG A 344 -4.00 5.30 -18.15
CA ARG A 344 -5.07 5.05 -19.12
C ARG A 344 -6.42 5.70 -18.77
N GLY A 345 -6.50 6.50 -17.72
CA GLY A 345 -7.76 7.06 -17.21
C GLY A 345 -8.49 8.02 -18.17
N ASP A 346 -7.79 8.72 -19.06
CA ASP A 346 -8.37 9.58 -20.08
C ASP A 346 -8.21 9.00 -21.49
N VAL A 347 -9.33 8.56 -22.07
CA VAL A 347 -9.38 8.03 -23.43
C VAL A 347 -8.88 9.08 -24.43
N LYS A 348 -9.25 10.36 -24.24
CA LYS A 348 -8.89 11.45 -25.16
C LYS A 348 -7.38 11.74 -25.09
N GLY A 349 -6.80 11.84 -23.89
CA GLY A 349 -5.36 12.06 -23.72
C GLY A 349 -4.54 10.88 -24.25
N ARG A 350 -4.99 9.64 -24.01
CA ARG A 350 -4.35 8.43 -24.53
C ARG A 350 -4.32 8.40 -26.06
N TRP A 351 -5.46 8.62 -26.71
CA TRP A 351 -5.53 8.68 -28.17
C TRP A 351 -4.72 9.83 -28.74
N GLY A 352 -4.68 11.00 -28.06
CA GLY A 352 -3.79 12.10 -28.42
C GLY A 352 -2.31 11.69 -28.38
N GLY A 353 -1.89 10.95 -27.36
CA GLY A 353 -0.55 10.38 -27.25
C GLY A 353 -0.23 9.38 -28.37
N TYR A 354 -1.18 8.49 -28.71
CA TYR A 354 -1.01 7.57 -29.83
C TYR A 354 -0.86 8.28 -31.18
N VAL A 355 -1.66 9.31 -31.43
CA VAL A 355 -1.54 10.10 -32.64
C VAL A 355 -0.13 10.71 -32.76
N GLN A 356 0.38 11.32 -31.69
CA GLN A 356 1.74 11.85 -31.67
C GLN A 356 2.79 10.74 -31.85
N ALA A 357 2.66 9.61 -31.15
CA ALA A 357 3.61 8.51 -31.27
C ALA A 357 3.65 7.91 -32.68
N LEU A 358 2.50 7.79 -33.36
CA LEU A 358 2.41 7.37 -34.75
C LEU A 358 3.05 8.40 -35.70
N GLN A 359 2.77 9.69 -35.49
CA GLN A 359 3.31 10.79 -36.34
C GLN A 359 4.84 10.91 -36.24
N TRP A 360 5.41 10.61 -35.07
CA TRP A 360 6.85 10.66 -34.82
C TRP A 360 7.57 9.32 -35.07
N GLY A 361 6.85 8.32 -35.57
CA GLY A 361 7.45 7.02 -35.85
C GLY A 361 7.92 6.24 -34.58
N VAL A 362 7.38 6.58 -33.41
CA VAL A 362 7.69 5.92 -32.14
C VAL A 362 6.95 4.59 -32.03
N TYR A 363 5.70 4.55 -32.51
CA TYR A 363 4.86 3.37 -32.61
C TYR A 363 4.39 3.10 -34.03
N SER A 364 4.28 1.82 -34.38
CA SER A 364 3.54 1.37 -35.55
C SER A 364 2.03 1.26 -35.25
N PRO A 365 1.14 1.27 -36.25
CA PRO A 365 -0.29 1.03 -36.04
C PRO A 365 -0.60 -0.28 -35.33
N ASN A 366 0.15 -1.36 -35.59
CA ASN A 366 -0.06 -2.66 -34.95
C ASN A 366 0.37 -2.65 -33.47
N GLU A 367 1.40 -1.91 -33.12
CA GLU A 367 1.78 -1.73 -31.70
C GLU A 367 0.69 -0.97 -30.93
N VAL A 368 0.11 0.09 -31.51
CA VAL A 368 -1.04 0.80 -30.91
C VAL A 368 -2.25 -0.12 -30.78
N ARG A 369 -2.53 -0.94 -31.78
CA ARG A 369 -3.62 -1.93 -31.74
C ARG A 369 -3.38 -2.97 -30.61
N ALA A 370 -2.16 -3.45 -30.47
CA ALA A 370 -1.79 -4.36 -29.40
C ALA A 370 -1.94 -3.73 -28.00
N LEU A 371 -1.64 -2.42 -27.85
CA LEU A 371 -1.88 -1.68 -26.60
C LEU A 371 -3.38 -1.57 -26.26
N GLU A 372 -4.27 -1.62 -27.27
CA GLU A 372 -5.74 -1.58 -27.10
C GLU A 372 -6.39 -2.97 -27.23
N ASP A 373 -5.59 -4.05 -27.12
CA ASP A 373 -6.05 -5.44 -27.15
C ASP A 373 -6.78 -5.81 -28.46
N GLN A 374 -6.35 -5.19 -29.59
CA GLN A 374 -6.91 -5.41 -30.93
C GLN A 374 -5.96 -6.26 -31.78
N ASN A 375 -6.53 -7.08 -32.65
CA ASN A 375 -5.75 -7.89 -33.58
C ASN A 375 -4.94 -7.02 -34.54
N PRO A 376 -3.73 -7.44 -34.96
CA PRO A 376 -2.96 -6.74 -35.95
C PRO A 376 -3.69 -6.65 -37.29
N ARG A 377 -3.38 -5.65 -38.09
CA ARG A 377 -3.86 -5.50 -39.48
C ARG A 377 -2.70 -5.64 -40.45
N ASP A 378 -2.98 -6.06 -41.66
CA ASP A 378 -2.01 -6.13 -42.71
C ASP A 378 -1.44 -4.73 -43.03
N GLY A 379 -0.10 -4.65 -43.22
CA GLY A 379 0.61 -3.41 -43.41
C GLY A 379 0.64 -2.45 -42.22
N GLY A 380 0.29 -2.93 -41.04
CA GLY A 380 0.27 -2.12 -39.81
C GLY A 380 1.58 -2.05 -39.02
N ASP A 381 2.66 -2.71 -39.49
CA ASP A 381 3.96 -2.74 -38.81
C ASP A 381 4.94 -1.68 -39.33
N VAL A 382 4.43 -0.77 -40.16
CA VAL A 382 5.23 0.33 -40.73
C VAL A 382 5.28 1.50 -39.78
N TYR A 383 6.45 2.02 -39.49
CA TYR A 383 6.64 3.25 -38.77
C TYR A 383 6.56 4.43 -39.75
N TYR A 384 5.82 5.47 -39.38
CA TYR A 384 5.70 6.67 -40.20
C TYR A 384 6.87 7.61 -39.94
N ASP A 385 7.42 8.19 -41.00
CA ASP A 385 8.40 9.27 -40.87
C ASP A 385 7.70 10.56 -40.39
N PRO A 386 8.37 11.36 -39.54
CA PRO A 386 7.83 12.64 -39.14
C PRO A 386 7.46 13.51 -40.35
N PRO A 387 6.31 14.23 -40.36
CA PRO A 387 5.83 14.96 -41.50
C PRO A 387 6.82 15.98 -42.09
N ASN A 388 7.72 16.51 -41.25
CA ASN A 388 8.75 17.49 -41.64
C ASN A 388 10.02 16.87 -42.24
N THR A 389 10.19 15.55 -42.17
CA THR A 389 11.34 14.81 -42.68
C THR A 389 10.94 13.81 -43.77
N ALA A 390 9.65 13.67 -44.05
CA ALA A 390 9.14 12.82 -45.11
C ALA A 390 9.69 13.32 -46.47
N GLY A 391 10.66 12.58 -47.01
CA GLY A 391 11.32 12.89 -48.27
C GLY A 391 12.81 13.25 -48.18
N GLN A 392 13.39 13.34 -46.97
CA GLN A 392 14.83 13.58 -46.82
C GLN A 392 15.66 12.31 -46.48
N ILE A 393 15.00 11.24 -46.04
CA ILE A 393 15.66 9.95 -45.76
C ILE A 393 15.38 9.03 -46.93
N GLY A 394 16.35 8.86 -47.82
CA GLY A 394 16.28 7.86 -48.89
C GLY A 394 16.62 8.28 -50.29
N LYS A 395 17.21 9.47 -50.51
CA LYS A 395 17.95 9.69 -51.74
C LYS A 395 19.40 9.32 -51.56
N GLU A 396 19.74 8.05 -51.86
CA GLU A 396 21.12 7.78 -52.30
C GLU A 396 21.45 8.80 -53.43
N PRO A 397 22.64 9.42 -53.39
CA PRO A 397 23.03 10.29 -54.49
C PRO A 397 23.05 9.45 -55.76
N SER A 398 22.11 9.72 -56.68
CA SER A 398 22.14 9.14 -58.02
C SER A 398 23.44 9.59 -58.68
N ASN A 399 24.38 8.67 -58.82
CA ASN A 399 25.56 8.81 -59.67
C ASN A 399 25.11 8.68 -61.12
N GLU A 400 24.33 9.62 -61.59
CA GLU A 400 24.16 9.80 -63.03
C GLU A 400 25.30 10.68 -63.55
N PRO A 401 26.12 10.18 -64.45
CA PRO A 401 27.16 10.99 -65.09
C PRO A 401 26.50 12.10 -65.94
N ALA A 402 26.99 13.33 -65.77
CA ALA A 402 26.55 14.47 -66.50
C ALA A 402 26.53 14.20 -68.01
N PRO A 403 25.48 14.66 -68.78
CA PRO A 403 25.44 14.46 -70.19
C PRO A 403 26.60 15.25 -70.88
N THR A 404 27.44 14.55 -71.60
CA THR A 404 28.51 15.08 -72.44
C THR A 404 27.86 15.88 -73.53
N THR A 405 27.98 17.19 -73.51
CA THR A 405 27.70 18.09 -74.64
C THR A 405 28.78 17.87 -75.68
N THR A 406 28.42 17.21 -76.76
CA THR A 406 29.23 17.15 -77.98
C THR A 406 28.85 18.42 -78.83
N ASN A 407 29.88 19.20 -79.08
CA ASN A 407 29.85 20.25 -80.14
C ASN A 407 29.85 19.60 -81.51
#